data_1d304780e8b90acab891620eefed3ed8
#
_entry.id   1d304780e8b90acab891620eefed3ed8
#
_cell.length_a   1.000
_cell.length_b   1.000
_cell.length_c   1.000
_cell.angle_alpha   90.00
_cell.angle_beta   90.00
_cell.angle_gamma   90.00
#
_symmetry.space_group_name_H-M   'P 1'
#
loop_
_entity.id
_entity.type
_entity.pdbx_description
1 polymer ?
#
loop_
_entity_poly.entity_id
_entity_poly.type
_entity_poly.pdbx_seq_one_letter_code
_entity_poly.pdbx_strand_id
1 'polypeptide(L)'
;NKTRGYIYQGKNNTNFKCHNCGARMSFNNLLKEIDVSIHKEYTLEKFKEGHTGKNFVVEAPKFEFTKPVFKKSIDLPKASTNSFANEYLVNRKIDPDKFYYADKFMEWTNTQKQTFDTITRDESRIVIPMYDESKNLIGFQGRALGKSFTKYITVMLDEEAPKVYGLNTIDKTSPVYITEGPFDSTFICNSIAMCGADVDISNWGISNPVWIYDNEPRNREIVNRISRTIDNGNSIVIWPNNIIEKDINDMVLSGHD
;
A
#
# COMPACT_ATOMS: atom_id res chain seq x y z
N ASN A 1 -22.70 40.18 -4.54
CA ASN A 1 -22.87 39.06 -3.62
C ASN A 1 -22.65 37.74 -4.36
N LYS A 2 -21.65 36.97 -3.97
CA LYS A 2 -21.42 35.63 -4.53
C LYS A 2 -22.16 34.63 -3.66
N THR A 3 -23.08 33.87 -4.26
CA THR A 3 -23.74 32.71 -3.61
C THR A 3 -22.70 31.66 -3.23
N ARG A 4 -22.67 31.24 -1.96
CA ARG A 4 -21.66 30.32 -1.45
C ARG A 4 -22.25 29.09 -0.75
N GLY A 5 -23.58 29.08 -0.60
CA GLY A 5 -24.34 27.92 -0.11
C GLY A 5 -24.93 27.13 -1.28
N TYR A 6 -24.81 25.81 -1.23
CA TYR A 6 -25.28 24.89 -2.27
C TYR A 6 -26.11 23.78 -1.65
N ILE A 7 -27.22 23.47 -2.31
CA ILE A 7 -28.04 22.29 -2.02
C ILE A 7 -27.66 21.25 -3.08
N TYR A 8 -27.39 20.02 -2.66
CA TYR A 8 -27.01 18.92 -3.54
C TYR A 8 -27.64 17.60 -3.10
N GLN A 9 -27.88 16.74 -4.07
CA GLN A 9 -28.40 15.41 -3.82
C GLN A 9 -27.27 14.48 -3.37
N GLY A 10 -27.39 13.91 -2.18
CA GLY A 10 -26.58 12.81 -1.70
C GLY A 10 -27.15 11.45 -2.12
N LYS A 11 -26.51 10.36 -1.74
CA LYS A 11 -26.98 9.00 -2.09
C LYS A 11 -28.42 8.71 -1.63
N ASN A 12 -28.82 9.17 -0.45
CA ASN A 12 -30.15 8.91 0.13
C ASN A 12 -30.88 10.17 0.60
N ASN A 13 -30.24 11.34 0.61
CA ASN A 13 -30.79 12.57 1.16
C ASN A 13 -30.30 13.80 0.42
N THR A 14 -31.11 14.86 0.43
CA THR A 14 -30.67 16.18 0.00
C THR A 14 -29.88 16.85 1.12
N ASN A 15 -28.75 17.45 0.81
CA ASN A 15 -27.83 18.06 1.75
C ASN A 15 -27.49 19.50 1.35
N PHE A 16 -27.04 20.28 2.34
CA PHE A 16 -26.54 21.63 2.18
C PHE A 16 -25.07 21.72 2.57
N LYS A 17 -24.31 22.55 1.83
CA LYS A 17 -22.94 22.91 2.16
C LYS A 17 -22.67 24.37 1.84
N CYS A 18 -22.08 25.09 2.80
CA CYS A 18 -21.56 26.44 2.59
C CYS A 18 -20.03 26.41 2.38
N HIS A 19 -19.57 26.92 1.25
CA HIS A 19 -18.14 26.99 0.95
C HIS A 19 -17.41 28.16 1.64
N ASN A 20 -18.16 29.05 2.30
CA ASN A 20 -17.56 30.19 3.01
C ASN A 20 -17.25 29.86 4.48
N CYS A 21 -18.22 29.29 5.20
CA CYS A 21 -18.08 28.99 6.63
C CYS A 21 -17.89 27.48 6.92
N GLY A 22 -17.92 26.62 5.90
CA GLY A 22 -17.78 25.17 6.05
C GLY A 22 -19.00 24.43 6.61
N ALA A 23 -20.11 25.15 6.91
CA ALA A 23 -21.32 24.54 7.44
C ALA A 23 -21.83 23.43 6.50
N ARG A 24 -22.17 22.29 7.09
CA ARG A 24 -22.77 21.13 6.40
C ARG A 24 -23.90 20.58 7.23
N MET A 25 -25.04 20.33 6.59
CA MET A 25 -26.21 19.76 7.27
C MET A 25 -27.14 19.09 6.26
N SER A 26 -28.06 18.27 6.75
CA SER A 26 -29.17 17.77 5.93
C SER A 26 -30.11 18.91 5.51
N PHE A 27 -30.79 18.75 4.38
CA PHE A 27 -31.76 19.73 3.92
C PHE A 27 -32.90 19.95 4.96
N ASN A 28 -33.30 18.90 5.66
CA ASN A 28 -34.26 18.99 6.76
C ASN A 28 -33.78 19.91 7.90
N ASN A 29 -32.50 19.79 8.31
CA ASN A 29 -31.94 20.66 9.33
C ASN A 29 -31.77 22.11 8.84
N LEU A 30 -31.41 22.28 7.57
CA LEU A 30 -31.36 23.62 6.97
C LEU A 30 -32.69 24.32 7.00
N LEU A 31 -33.77 23.63 6.61
CA LEU A 31 -35.12 24.19 6.65
C LEU A 31 -35.56 24.57 8.08
N LYS A 32 -35.19 23.74 9.06
CA LYS A 32 -35.48 24.02 10.48
C LYS A 32 -34.80 25.31 10.97
N GLU A 33 -33.61 25.60 10.49
CA GLU A 33 -32.83 26.80 10.83
C GLU A 33 -33.34 28.06 10.08
N ILE A 34 -33.88 27.91 8.86
CA ILE A 34 -34.29 29.03 8.02
C ILE A 34 -35.73 29.41 8.33
N ASP A 35 -36.67 28.45 8.33
CA ASP A 35 -38.11 28.68 8.53
C ASP A 35 -38.80 27.42 9.05
N VAL A 36 -39.32 27.53 10.25
CA VAL A 36 -40.02 26.44 10.93
C VAL A 36 -41.31 26.03 10.21
N SER A 37 -41.97 26.95 9.50
CA SER A 37 -43.22 26.65 8.77
C SER A 37 -42.91 25.80 7.55
N ILE A 38 -41.90 26.17 6.76
CA ILE A 38 -41.43 25.40 5.61
C ILE A 38 -40.91 24.04 6.07
N HIS A 39 -40.19 23.98 7.19
CA HIS A 39 -39.76 22.72 7.78
C HIS A 39 -40.90 21.76 8.11
N LYS A 40 -42.00 22.28 8.70
CA LYS A 40 -43.19 21.47 9.01
C LYS A 40 -43.84 20.93 7.73
N GLU A 41 -43.98 21.77 6.70
CA GLU A 41 -44.57 21.39 5.43
C GLU A 41 -43.73 20.30 4.74
N TYR A 42 -42.43 20.50 4.66
CA TYR A 42 -41.47 19.49 4.13
C TYR A 42 -41.54 18.15 4.90
N THR A 43 -41.63 18.23 6.22
CA THR A 43 -41.71 17.02 7.07
C THR A 43 -43.04 16.29 6.82
N LEU A 44 -44.13 17.02 6.63
CA LEU A 44 -45.44 16.45 6.33
C LEU A 44 -45.47 15.78 4.94
N GLU A 45 -44.83 16.40 3.93
CA GLU A 45 -44.70 15.81 2.61
C GLU A 45 -43.91 14.50 2.67
N LYS A 46 -42.76 14.52 3.35
CA LYS A 46 -41.94 13.31 3.54
C LYS A 46 -42.70 12.20 4.29
N PHE A 47 -43.52 12.57 5.25
CA PHE A 47 -44.38 11.61 5.93
C PHE A 47 -45.45 11.00 4.99
N LYS A 48 -46.09 11.81 4.15
CA LYS A 48 -47.05 11.35 3.14
C LYS A 48 -46.39 10.41 2.10
N GLU A 49 -45.12 10.67 1.75
CA GLU A 49 -44.32 9.84 0.87
C GLU A 49 -43.80 8.55 1.54
N GLY A 50 -44.10 8.32 2.84
CA GLY A 50 -43.64 7.14 3.57
C GLY A 50 -42.20 7.20 4.05
N HIS A 51 -41.54 8.36 3.94
CA HIS A 51 -40.11 8.51 4.26
C HIS A 51 -39.83 8.94 5.72
N THR A 52 -40.84 9.14 6.54
CA THR A 52 -40.66 9.54 7.94
C THR A 52 -41.59 8.74 8.86
N GLY A 53 -41.05 7.80 9.58
CA GLY A 53 -41.72 7.11 10.68
C GLY A 53 -40.68 6.37 11.54
N LYS A 54 -40.90 6.38 12.86
CA LYS A 54 -40.02 5.70 13.84
C LYS A 54 -39.87 4.18 13.61
N ASN A 55 -40.66 3.59 12.71
CA ASN A 55 -40.66 2.16 12.40
C ASN A 55 -40.21 1.83 10.96
N PHE A 56 -39.69 2.80 10.23
CA PHE A 56 -39.09 2.51 8.93
C PHE A 56 -37.70 1.89 9.17
N VAL A 57 -37.65 0.57 9.23
CA VAL A 57 -36.40 -0.19 9.10
C VAL A 57 -36.04 -0.11 7.64
N VAL A 58 -35.15 0.81 7.27
CA VAL A 58 -34.44 0.72 6.01
C VAL A 58 -33.63 -0.58 6.14
N GLU A 59 -34.06 -1.65 5.45
CA GLU A 59 -33.13 -2.75 5.22
C GLU A 59 -31.91 -2.13 4.56
N ALA A 60 -30.82 -2.06 5.31
CA ALA A 60 -29.54 -1.67 4.73
C ALA A 60 -29.32 -2.59 3.54
N PRO A 61 -29.09 -2.03 2.33
CA PRO A 61 -28.78 -2.87 1.18
C PRO A 61 -27.66 -3.83 1.62
N LYS A 62 -27.93 -5.11 1.62
CA LYS A 62 -26.92 -6.14 1.81
C LYS A 62 -26.03 -6.07 0.57
N PHE A 63 -25.01 -5.24 0.64
CA PHE A 63 -23.89 -5.33 -0.29
C PHE A 63 -23.19 -6.63 0.07
N GLU A 64 -23.49 -7.69 -0.64
CA GLU A 64 -22.61 -8.83 -0.70
C GLU A 64 -21.40 -8.38 -1.51
N PHE A 65 -20.40 -7.88 -0.80
CA PHE A 65 -19.07 -7.74 -1.36
C PHE A 65 -18.56 -9.16 -1.59
N THR A 66 -18.79 -9.70 -2.76
CA THR A 66 -17.98 -10.84 -3.22
C THR A 66 -16.53 -10.33 -3.19
N LYS A 67 -15.75 -10.81 -2.22
CA LYS A 67 -14.31 -10.52 -2.20
C LYS A 67 -13.78 -10.90 -3.58
N PRO A 68 -13.13 -10.01 -4.30
CA PRO A 68 -12.61 -10.34 -5.62
C PRO A 68 -11.69 -11.56 -5.47
N VAL A 69 -11.93 -12.59 -6.27
CA VAL A 69 -11.08 -13.79 -6.31
C VAL A 69 -9.86 -13.43 -7.14
N PHE A 70 -8.77 -13.10 -6.47
CA PHE A 70 -7.50 -12.83 -7.12
C PHE A 70 -6.80 -14.13 -7.53
N LYS A 71 -6.04 -14.10 -8.61
CA LYS A 71 -5.15 -15.23 -8.96
C LYS A 71 -4.15 -15.44 -7.83
N LYS A 72 -4.06 -16.68 -7.35
CA LYS A 72 -3.17 -17.04 -6.23
C LYS A 72 -1.71 -17.25 -6.65
N SER A 73 -1.38 -17.10 -7.92
CA SER A 73 -0.03 -17.33 -8.46
C SER A 73 0.30 -16.34 -9.57
N ILE A 74 1.60 -16.06 -9.69
CA ILE A 74 2.14 -15.24 -10.78
C ILE A 74 2.33 -16.11 -12.02
N ASP A 75 1.67 -15.77 -13.12
CA ASP A 75 1.73 -16.45 -14.41
C ASP A 75 2.75 -15.80 -15.37
N LEU A 76 3.87 -15.37 -14.84
CA LEU A 76 4.99 -14.79 -15.58
C LEU A 76 6.19 -15.74 -15.61
N PRO A 77 7.04 -15.63 -16.63
CA PRO A 77 8.32 -16.34 -16.65
C PRO A 77 9.23 -15.86 -15.51
N LYS A 78 10.11 -16.74 -15.05
CA LYS A 78 11.17 -16.38 -14.11
C LYS A 78 12.10 -15.35 -14.73
N ALA A 79 12.65 -14.45 -13.92
CA ALA A 79 13.57 -13.44 -14.40
C ALA A 79 14.85 -14.06 -15.01
N SER A 80 15.25 -15.25 -14.57
CA SER A 80 16.35 -16.03 -15.13
C SER A 80 16.18 -16.42 -16.60
N THR A 81 14.94 -16.53 -17.09
CA THR A 81 14.64 -16.92 -18.47
C THR A 81 14.70 -15.75 -19.46
N ASN A 82 14.73 -14.51 -18.99
CA ASN A 82 14.91 -13.32 -19.82
C ASN A 82 16.33 -12.79 -19.68
N SER A 83 17.08 -12.68 -20.78
CA SER A 83 18.51 -12.31 -20.76
C SER A 83 18.78 -10.98 -20.07
N PHE A 84 17.96 -9.96 -20.34
CA PHE A 84 18.13 -8.63 -19.77
C PHE A 84 17.83 -8.58 -18.26
N ALA A 85 16.74 -9.23 -17.84
CA ALA A 85 16.37 -9.33 -16.44
C ALA A 85 17.38 -10.19 -15.64
N ASN A 86 17.82 -11.29 -16.24
CA ASN A 86 18.85 -12.15 -15.67
C ASN A 86 20.16 -11.39 -15.45
N GLU A 87 20.67 -10.75 -16.51
CA GLU A 87 21.89 -9.94 -16.41
C GLU A 87 21.79 -8.85 -15.36
N TYR A 88 20.65 -8.15 -15.30
CA TYR A 88 20.40 -7.10 -14.32
C TYR A 88 20.49 -7.61 -12.88
N LEU A 89 19.93 -8.79 -12.59
CA LEU A 89 19.94 -9.38 -11.24
C LEU A 89 21.30 -10.02 -10.90
N VAL A 90 21.90 -10.75 -11.85
CA VAL A 90 23.22 -11.36 -11.68
C VAL A 90 24.30 -10.31 -11.41
N ASN A 91 24.28 -9.19 -12.13
CA ASN A 91 25.20 -8.06 -11.89
C ASN A 91 25.04 -7.44 -10.50
N ARG A 92 23.87 -7.66 -9.87
CA ARG A 92 23.59 -7.27 -8.47
C ARG A 92 23.86 -8.37 -7.46
N LYS A 93 24.40 -9.52 -7.89
CA LYS A 93 24.61 -10.75 -7.10
C LYS A 93 23.29 -11.30 -6.51
N ILE A 94 22.16 -11.03 -7.15
CA ILE A 94 20.82 -11.48 -6.73
C ILE A 94 20.43 -12.68 -7.58
N ASP A 95 19.86 -13.71 -6.92
CA ASP A 95 19.34 -14.90 -7.59
C ASP A 95 18.09 -14.55 -8.44
N PRO A 96 18.16 -14.65 -9.78
CA PRO A 96 17.05 -14.29 -10.65
C PRO A 96 15.87 -15.26 -10.58
N ASP A 97 16.02 -16.46 -10.04
CA ASP A 97 14.95 -17.42 -9.88
C ASP A 97 13.96 -17.05 -8.75
N LYS A 98 14.34 -16.12 -7.88
CA LYS A 98 13.46 -15.60 -6.85
C LYS A 98 12.38 -14.67 -7.41
N PHE A 99 12.56 -14.13 -8.60
CA PHE A 99 11.73 -13.08 -9.19
C PHE A 99 11.16 -13.49 -10.54
N TYR A 100 10.23 -12.65 -11.05
CA TYR A 100 9.60 -12.84 -12.35
C TYR A 100 9.88 -11.65 -13.25
N TYR A 101 9.64 -11.83 -14.54
CA TYR A 101 9.81 -10.77 -15.54
C TYR A 101 8.48 -10.48 -16.24
N ALA A 102 8.07 -9.21 -16.25
CA ALA A 102 6.95 -8.71 -17.03
C ALA A 102 7.51 -7.79 -18.13
N ASP A 103 7.27 -8.14 -19.40
CA ASP A 103 7.66 -7.30 -20.54
C ASP A 103 6.81 -6.02 -20.58
N LYS A 104 5.51 -6.17 -20.33
CA LYS A 104 4.53 -5.10 -20.19
C LYS A 104 3.88 -5.17 -18.81
N PHE A 105 4.45 -4.46 -17.88
CA PHE A 105 4.06 -4.59 -16.47
C PHE A 105 2.65 -4.10 -16.19
N MET A 106 2.23 -2.96 -16.76
CA MET A 106 0.90 -2.40 -16.47
C MET A 106 -0.21 -3.23 -17.12
N GLU A 107 -0.01 -3.69 -18.37
CA GLU A 107 -0.95 -4.59 -19.04
C GLU A 107 -1.12 -5.88 -18.24
N TRP A 108 -0.01 -6.50 -17.87
CA TRP A 108 -0.04 -7.71 -17.05
C TRP A 108 -0.69 -7.47 -15.68
N THR A 109 -0.38 -6.36 -15.00
CA THR A 109 -0.99 -6.01 -13.71
C THR A 109 -2.51 -5.97 -13.82
N ASN A 110 -3.05 -5.36 -14.88
CA ASN A 110 -4.50 -5.27 -15.09
C ASN A 110 -5.15 -6.66 -15.30
N THR A 111 -4.40 -7.69 -15.70
CA THR A 111 -4.92 -9.07 -15.73
C THR A 111 -5.03 -9.68 -14.33
N GLN A 112 -4.27 -9.18 -13.35
CA GLN A 112 -4.30 -9.64 -11.97
C GLN A 112 -5.32 -8.83 -11.15
N LYS A 113 -5.26 -7.51 -11.27
CA LYS A 113 -6.15 -6.54 -10.63
C LYS A 113 -6.21 -5.28 -11.50
N GLN A 114 -7.40 -4.83 -11.86
CA GLN A 114 -7.57 -3.56 -12.58
C GLN A 114 -6.98 -2.42 -11.72
N THR A 115 -5.87 -1.87 -12.15
CA THR A 115 -5.09 -0.87 -11.42
C THR A 115 -4.84 0.38 -12.24
N PHE A 116 -4.61 0.21 -13.55
CA PHE A 116 -4.30 1.30 -14.47
C PHE A 116 -5.47 1.51 -15.43
N ASP A 117 -6.13 2.67 -15.33
CA ASP A 117 -7.27 3.02 -16.20
C ASP A 117 -6.83 3.30 -17.64
N THR A 118 -5.66 3.92 -17.81
CA THR A 118 -5.10 4.25 -19.11
C THR A 118 -3.63 3.88 -19.16
N ILE A 119 -3.27 3.03 -20.11
CA ILE A 119 -1.88 2.63 -20.36
C ILE A 119 -1.42 3.35 -21.64
N THR A 120 -0.77 4.51 -21.47
CA THR A 120 -0.19 5.26 -22.60
C THR A 120 1.24 4.84 -22.89
N ARG A 121 1.94 4.35 -21.88
CA ARG A 121 3.32 3.90 -21.97
C ARG A 121 3.55 2.81 -20.92
N ASP A 122 3.89 1.62 -21.37
CA ASP A 122 4.24 0.49 -20.50
C ASP A 122 5.73 0.20 -20.61
N GLU A 123 6.29 -0.39 -19.58
CA GLU A 123 7.70 -0.75 -19.51
C GLU A 123 7.90 -2.10 -18.86
N SER A 124 9.01 -2.76 -19.21
CA SER A 124 9.37 -4.01 -18.59
C SER A 124 9.86 -3.82 -17.15
N ARG A 125 9.49 -4.75 -16.27
CA ARG A 125 9.86 -4.73 -14.86
C ARG A 125 10.18 -6.12 -14.31
N ILE A 126 11.06 -6.15 -13.33
CA ILE A 126 11.18 -7.30 -12.42
C ILE A 126 9.96 -7.29 -11.49
N VAL A 127 9.27 -8.41 -11.40
CA VAL A 127 8.12 -8.59 -10.50
C VAL A 127 8.58 -9.35 -9.26
N ILE A 128 8.43 -8.70 -8.13
CA ILE A 128 8.80 -9.16 -6.79
C ILE A 128 7.52 -9.55 -6.08
N PRO A 129 7.25 -10.86 -5.88
CA PRO A 129 6.00 -11.30 -5.25
C PRO A 129 6.02 -11.08 -3.75
N MET A 130 4.87 -10.71 -3.18
CA MET A 130 4.65 -10.66 -1.74
C MET A 130 3.67 -11.76 -1.35
N TYR A 131 4.05 -12.58 -0.40
CA TYR A 131 3.24 -13.68 0.12
C TYR A 131 2.97 -13.50 1.61
N ASP A 132 1.78 -13.92 2.05
CA ASP A 132 1.48 -14.06 3.47
C ASP A 132 2.19 -15.29 4.08
N GLU A 133 2.05 -15.49 5.38
CA GLU A 133 2.61 -16.64 6.10
C GLU A 133 2.11 -17.99 5.59
N SER A 134 0.90 -18.03 5.03
CA SER A 134 0.28 -19.22 4.43
C SER A 134 0.68 -19.41 2.96
N LYS A 135 1.64 -18.61 2.46
CA LYS A 135 2.11 -18.61 1.06
C LYS A 135 1.05 -18.22 0.03
N ASN A 136 0.01 -17.49 0.42
CA ASN A 136 -0.90 -16.88 -0.53
C ASN A 136 -0.27 -15.60 -1.10
N LEU A 137 -0.42 -15.39 -2.40
CA LEU A 137 0.02 -14.16 -3.05
C LEU A 137 -0.90 -13.01 -2.61
N ILE A 138 -0.36 -12.04 -1.87
CA ILE A 138 -1.08 -10.87 -1.34
C ILE A 138 -0.83 -9.60 -2.14
N GLY A 139 0.23 -9.58 -2.94
CA GLY A 139 0.61 -8.45 -3.76
C GLY A 139 1.92 -8.67 -4.49
N PHE A 140 2.36 -7.68 -5.19
CA PHE A 140 3.66 -7.69 -5.85
C PHE A 140 4.19 -6.27 -6.06
N GLN A 141 5.49 -6.18 -6.28
CA GLN A 141 6.15 -4.92 -6.59
C GLN A 141 6.87 -5.04 -7.93
N GLY A 142 6.65 -4.07 -8.82
CA GLY A 142 7.33 -3.97 -10.11
C GLY A 142 8.55 -3.05 -10.03
N ARG A 143 9.77 -3.59 -10.14
CA ARG A 143 11.02 -2.82 -10.21
C ARG A 143 11.40 -2.53 -11.65
N ALA A 144 11.56 -1.26 -12.00
CA ALA A 144 12.04 -0.84 -13.32
C ALA A 144 13.50 -1.32 -13.56
N LEU A 145 13.76 -1.79 -14.78
CA LEU A 145 15.08 -2.29 -15.19
C LEU A 145 16.04 -1.17 -15.65
N GLY A 146 15.49 -0.03 -16.04
CA GLY A 146 16.23 1.12 -16.53
C GLY A 146 15.82 2.43 -15.86
N LYS A 147 16.11 3.55 -16.57
CA LYS A 147 15.62 4.87 -16.15
C LYS A 147 14.11 4.92 -16.29
N SER A 148 13.41 5.08 -15.19
CA SER A 148 11.95 5.20 -15.13
C SER A 148 11.59 6.34 -14.21
N PHE A 149 10.45 6.98 -14.45
CA PHE A 149 9.89 8.00 -13.57
C PHE A 149 9.58 7.41 -12.17
N THR A 150 9.10 6.16 -12.15
CA THR A 150 8.79 5.47 -10.90
C THR A 150 9.63 4.18 -10.80
N LYS A 151 10.62 4.20 -9.91
CA LYS A 151 11.55 3.08 -9.69
C LYS A 151 10.83 1.81 -9.25
N TYR A 152 9.86 1.93 -8.36
CA TYR A 152 9.02 0.84 -7.84
C TYR A 152 7.54 1.16 -7.95
N ILE A 153 6.74 0.21 -8.38
CA ILE A 153 5.28 0.26 -8.35
C ILE A 153 4.80 -0.91 -7.52
N THR A 154 4.07 -0.62 -6.42
CA THR A 154 3.53 -1.66 -5.53
C THR A 154 2.04 -1.83 -5.78
N VAL A 155 1.60 -3.07 -6.00
CA VAL A 155 0.21 -3.43 -6.22
C VAL A 155 -0.21 -4.47 -5.18
N MET A 156 -1.20 -4.14 -4.37
CA MET A 156 -1.76 -5.07 -3.39
C MET A 156 -2.99 -5.74 -3.98
N LEU A 157 -3.00 -7.06 -3.98
CA LEU A 157 -4.16 -7.86 -4.33
C LEU A 157 -5.14 -7.90 -3.16
N ASP A 158 -4.62 -8.01 -1.94
CA ASP A 158 -5.34 -7.80 -0.69
C ASP A 158 -4.90 -6.46 -0.09
N GLU A 159 -5.81 -5.48 -0.04
CA GLU A 159 -5.50 -4.13 0.43
C GLU A 159 -5.31 -4.05 1.94
N GLU A 160 -5.83 -5.02 2.68
CA GLU A 160 -5.66 -5.11 4.14
C GLU A 160 -4.36 -5.82 4.53
N ALA A 161 -3.74 -6.54 3.57
CA ALA A 161 -2.48 -7.22 3.81
C ALA A 161 -1.29 -6.26 3.92
N PRO A 162 -0.27 -6.62 4.71
CA PRO A 162 0.91 -5.77 4.85
C PRO A 162 1.74 -5.75 3.56
N LYS A 163 2.29 -4.57 3.22
CA LYS A 163 3.20 -4.37 2.08
C LYS A 163 4.61 -4.84 2.43
N VAL A 164 4.79 -6.14 2.55
CA VAL A 164 6.03 -6.75 3.01
C VAL A 164 6.43 -7.90 2.11
N TYR A 165 7.71 -7.94 1.76
CA TYR A 165 8.34 -9.06 1.08
C TYR A 165 8.99 -10.01 2.10
N GLY A 166 8.92 -11.33 1.86
CA GLY A 166 9.64 -12.34 2.63
C GLY A 166 8.89 -12.90 3.85
N LEU A 167 7.67 -12.44 4.16
CA LEU A 167 6.91 -12.85 5.34
C LEU A 167 6.67 -14.38 5.41
N ASN A 168 6.58 -15.04 4.27
CA ASN A 168 6.36 -16.49 4.16
C ASN A 168 7.60 -17.37 4.41
N THR A 169 8.76 -16.76 4.65
CA THR A 169 10.05 -17.46 4.77
C THR A 169 10.75 -17.28 6.10
N ILE A 170 10.23 -16.43 6.99
CA ILE A 170 10.87 -16.12 8.27
C ILE A 170 10.53 -17.13 9.37
N ASP A 171 11.51 -17.34 10.24
CA ASP A 171 11.33 -17.96 11.55
C ASP A 171 11.16 -16.85 12.60
N LYS A 172 9.96 -16.72 13.15
CA LYS A 172 9.61 -15.67 14.11
C LYS A 172 10.19 -15.90 15.52
N THR A 173 10.72 -17.09 15.79
CA THR A 173 11.35 -17.44 17.07
C THR A 173 12.80 -16.99 17.13
N SER A 174 13.40 -16.72 15.98
CA SER A 174 14.75 -16.19 15.80
C SER A 174 14.73 -14.69 15.50
N PRO A 175 15.86 -13.97 15.62
CA PRO A 175 15.92 -12.57 15.21
C PRO A 175 15.49 -12.40 13.75
N VAL A 176 14.55 -11.49 13.51
CA VAL A 176 14.06 -11.15 12.15
C VAL A 176 14.61 -9.78 11.76
N TYR A 177 15.34 -9.75 10.66
CA TYR A 177 15.92 -8.53 10.13
C TYR A 177 14.95 -7.84 9.17
N ILE A 178 14.79 -6.52 9.31
CA ILE A 178 13.82 -5.73 8.56
C ILE A 178 14.55 -4.69 7.74
N THR A 179 14.59 -4.87 6.41
CA THR A 179 15.24 -3.97 5.46
C THR A 179 14.22 -3.03 4.79
N GLU A 180 14.70 -1.98 4.13
CA GLU A 180 13.84 -1.07 3.36
C GLU A 180 13.42 -1.69 2.03
N GLY A 181 14.34 -2.36 1.34
CA GLY A 181 14.14 -2.90 0.00
C GLY A 181 14.16 -4.42 -0.09
N PRO A 182 13.32 -5.02 -0.97
CA PRO A 182 13.33 -6.46 -1.17
C PRO A 182 14.67 -7.03 -1.66
N PHE A 183 15.43 -6.25 -2.43
CA PHE A 183 16.72 -6.69 -2.92
C PHE A 183 17.74 -6.83 -1.79
N ASP A 184 17.76 -5.89 -0.86
CA ASP A 184 18.63 -5.92 0.31
C ASP A 184 18.35 -7.13 1.21
N SER A 185 17.07 -7.45 1.40
CA SER A 185 16.69 -8.61 2.21
C SER A 185 17.16 -9.95 1.61
N THR A 186 17.42 -10.00 0.30
CA THR A 186 17.91 -11.27 -0.32
C THR A 186 19.29 -11.70 0.15
N PHE A 187 20.07 -10.79 0.75
CA PHE A 187 21.42 -11.03 1.27
C PHE A 187 21.45 -11.38 2.76
N ILE A 188 20.32 -11.25 3.44
CA ILE A 188 20.23 -11.45 4.89
C ILE A 188 19.33 -12.65 5.18
N CYS A 189 19.85 -13.60 5.98
CA CYS A 189 19.04 -14.70 6.46
C CYS A 189 17.95 -14.22 7.39
N ASN A 190 16.78 -14.88 7.38
CA ASN A 190 15.64 -14.59 8.25
C ASN A 190 15.21 -13.10 8.19
N SER A 191 15.00 -12.59 7.01
CA SER A 191 14.71 -11.18 6.78
C SER A 191 13.41 -10.96 6.01
N ILE A 192 12.84 -9.78 6.25
CA ILE A 192 11.72 -9.21 5.50
C ILE A 192 12.10 -7.83 4.98
N ALA A 193 11.38 -7.35 3.97
CA ALA A 193 11.55 -5.98 3.49
C ALA A 193 10.24 -5.22 3.47
N MET A 194 10.31 -3.95 3.89
CA MET A 194 9.21 -2.99 3.78
C MET A 194 9.11 -2.50 2.34
N CYS A 195 8.01 -2.77 1.67
CA CYS A 195 7.84 -2.37 0.28
C CYS A 195 7.24 -0.96 0.15
N GLY A 196 7.85 0.03 0.77
CA GLY A 196 7.56 1.46 0.56
C GLY A 196 6.90 2.22 1.70
N ALA A 197 6.45 1.58 2.78
CA ALA A 197 5.91 2.25 3.96
C ALA A 197 6.36 1.55 5.23
N ASP A 198 6.43 2.30 6.34
CA ASP A 198 6.64 1.68 7.65
C ASP A 198 5.48 0.73 7.96
N VAL A 199 5.79 -0.48 8.37
CA VAL A 199 4.82 -1.52 8.70
C VAL A 199 4.85 -1.74 10.20
N ASP A 200 3.67 -1.76 10.81
CA ASP A 200 3.52 -2.16 12.20
C ASP A 200 3.61 -3.68 12.29
N ILE A 201 4.69 -4.16 12.91
CA ILE A 201 4.97 -5.59 13.10
C ILE A 201 4.56 -6.11 14.48
N SER A 202 4.01 -5.26 15.35
CA SER A 202 3.70 -5.59 16.76
C SER A 202 2.77 -6.80 16.90
N ASN A 203 1.88 -7.00 15.92
CA ASN A 203 0.90 -8.09 15.93
C ASN A 203 1.36 -9.36 15.18
N TRP A 204 2.61 -9.41 14.69
CA TRP A 204 3.07 -10.53 13.87
C TRP A 204 3.73 -11.65 14.67
N GLY A 205 3.87 -11.48 15.97
CA GLY A 205 4.50 -12.47 16.86
C GLY A 205 6.00 -12.60 16.63
N ILE A 206 6.66 -11.58 16.07
CA ILE A 206 8.12 -11.52 15.95
C ILE A 206 8.69 -11.09 17.30
N SER A 207 9.45 -11.97 17.94
CA SER A 207 9.95 -11.75 19.29
C SER A 207 11.17 -10.83 19.35
N ASN A 208 11.97 -10.77 18.30
CA ASN A 208 13.21 -10.01 18.26
C ASN A 208 13.41 -9.35 16.86
N PRO A 209 12.71 -8.26 16.57
CA PRO A 209 12.90 -7.52 15.32
C PRO A 209 14.16 -6.66 15.37
N VAL A 210 14.95 -6.69 14.29
CA VAL A 210 16.15 -5.87 14.13
C VAL A 210 16.05 -5.08 12.83
N TRP A 211 15.98 -3.76 12.93
CA TRP A 211 15.79 -2.88 11.79
C TRP A 211 17.11 -2.52 11.13
N ILE A 212 17.14 -2.56 9.81
CA ILE A 212 18.30 -2.21 8.99
C ILE A 212 17.86 -1.15 8.00
N TYR A 213 18.23 0.09 8.28
CA TYR A 213 17.97 1.23 7.42
C TYR A 213 19.12 1.44 6.43
N ASP A 214 18.82 2.10 5.31
CA ASP A 214 19.85 2.55 4.38
C ASP A 214 20.90 3.42 5.11
N ASN A 215 22.16 3.29 4.71
CA ASN A 215 23.28 4.06 5.27
C ASN A 215 23.27 5.49 4.72
N GLU A 216 22.27 6.27 5.08
CA GLU A 216 22.09 7.67 4.67
C GLU A 216 22.08 8.62 5.89
N PRO A 217 23.19 8.81 6.61
CA PRO A 217 23.24 9.57 7.87
C PRO A 217 22.92 11.07 7.69
N ARG A 218 22.89 11.58 6.47
CA ARG A 218 22.51 12.98 6.15
C ARG A 218 21.06 13.11 5.71
N ASN A 219 20.36 12.00 5.50
CA ASN A 219 18.95 11.99 5.14
C ASN A 219 18.10 12.11 6.41
N ARG A 220 17.44 13.26 6.60
CA ARG A 220 16.61 13.52 7.78
C ARG A 220 15.47 12.52 7.95
N GLU A 221 14.93 12.01 6.86
CA GLU A 221 13.86 11.02 6.93
C GLU A 221 14.36 9.72 7.56
N ILE A 222 15.50 9.21 7.09
CA ILE A 222 16.13 8.00 7.64
C ILE A 222 16.51 8.21 9.11
N VAL A 223 17.14 9.35 9.44
CA VAL A 223 17.52 9.67 10.82
C VAL A 223 16.30 9.72 11.74
N ASN A 224 15.19 10.32 11.29
CA ASN A 224 13.95 10.38 12.06
C ASN A 224 13.31 8.98 12.23
N ARG A 225 13.41 8.11 11.22
CA ARG A 225 12.93 6.72 11.32
C ARG A 225 13.76 5.93 12.32
N ILE A 226 15.08 6.05 12.26
CA ILE A 226 16.00 5.45 13.23
C ILE A 226 15.64 5.90 14.66
N SER A 227 15.49 7.21 14.90
CA SER A 227 15.12 7.73 16.23
C SER A 227 13.80 7.13 16.72
N ARG A 228 12.76 7.15 15.90
CA ARG A 228 11.45 6.57 16.29
C ARG A 228 11.55 5.08 16.61
N THR A 229 12.34 4.33 15.85
CA THR A 229 12.53 2.89 16.07
C THR A 229 13.19 2.63 17.42
N ILE A 230 14.21 3.43 17.77
CA ILE A 230 14.89 3.37 19.07
C ILE A 230 13.95 3.80 20.20
N ASP A 231 13.23 4.90 20.03
CA ASP A 231 12.27 5.41 21.02
C ASP A 231 11.16 4.40 21.32
N ASN A 232 10.79 3.58 20.34
CA ASN A 232 9.85 2.48 20.49
C ASN A 232 10.47 1.21 21.11
N GLY A 233 11.74 1.25 21.52
CA GLY A 233 12.43 0.13 22.17
C GLY A 233 12.86 -1.00 21.21
N ASN A 234 12.87 -0.77 19.90
CA ASN A 234 13.30 -1.76 18.91
C ASN A 234 14.81 -1.71 18.67
N SER A 235 15.39 -2.85 18.29
CA SER A 235 16.79 -2.96 17.91
C SER A 235 17.01 -2.46 16.47
N ILE A 236 18.15 -1.81 16.25
CA ILE A 236 18.60 -1.38 14.93
C ILE A 236 20.05 -1.75 14.67
N VAL A 237 20.39 -1.89 13.39
CA VAL A 237 21.80 -1.96 12.97
C VAL A 237 22.34 -0.54 12.78
N ILE A 238 23.51 -0.27 13.39
CA ILE A 238 24.27 0.97 13.19
C ILE A 238 25.45 0.65 12.31
N TRP A 239 25.51 1.29 11.15
CA TRP A 239 26.63 1.09 10.21
C TRP A 239 27.93 1.68 10.76
N PRO A 240 29.03 0.93 10.69
CA PRO A 240 30.35 1.46 11.05
C PRO A 240 30.78 2.60 10.11
N ASN A 241 31.56 3.56 10.63
CA ASN A 241 31.97 4.74 9.87
C ASN A 241 32.83 4.46 8.63
N ASN A 242 33.41 3.27 8.53
CA ASN A 242 34.18 2.85 7.36
C ASN A 242 33.33 2.25 6.24
N ILE A 243 32.03 2.03 6.47
CA ILE A 243 31.07 1.64 5.44
C ILE A 243 30.51 2.92 4.81
N ILE A 244 30.76 3.09 3.51
CA ILE A 244 30.35 4.30 2.74
C ILE A 244 29.22 4.01 1.77
N GLU A 245 28.98 2.73 1.48
CA GLU A 245 27.92 2.28 0.60
C GLU A 245 26.54 2.63 1.20
N LYS A 246 25.60 2.91 0.30
CA LYS A 246 24.28 3.37 0.69
C LYS A 246 23.42 2.25 1.27
N ASP A 247 23.38 1.11 0.61
CA ASP A 247 22.49 -0.01 0.93
C ASP A 247 23.27 -1.34 0.92
N ILE A 248 22.62 -2.40 1.40
CA ILE A 248 23.25 -3.72 1.53
C ILE A 248 23.68 -4.26 0.16
N ASN A 249 22.87 -4.05 -0.90
CA ASN A 249 23.25 -4.50 -2.23
C ASN A 249 24.55 -3.84 -2.70
N ASP A 250 24.71 -2.54 -2.48
CA ASP A 250 25.94 -1.82 -2.82
C ASP A 250 27.12 -2.30 -1.97
N MET A 251 26.92 -2.60 -0.68
CA MET A 251 27.95 -3.18 0.19
C MET A 251 28.45 -4.54 -0.34
N VAL A 252 27.51 -5.44 -0.68
CA VAL A 252 27.86 -6.75 -1.26
C VAL A 252 28.60 -6.62 -2.59
N LEU A 253 28.22 -5.63 -3.42
CA LEU A 253 28.93 -5.36 -4.68
C LEU A 253 30.34 -4.83 -4.45
N SER A 254 30.56 -4.07 -3.39
CA SER A 254 31.89 -3.57 -2.97
C SER A 254 32.74 -4.63 -2.26
N GLY A 255 32.20 -5.82 -2.00
CA GLY A 255 32.92 -6.96 -1.44
C GLY A 255 32.89 -7.05 0.08
N HIS A 256 31.94 -6.39 0.73
CA HIS A 256 31.62 -6.65 2.14
C HIS A 256 30.83 -7.96 2.26
N ASP A 257 31.14 -8.74 3.31
CA ASP A 257 30.52 -10.02 3.66
C ASP A 257 29.49 -9.86 4.77
#